data_41b0107a3061eb992c22f8f95906924b
#
_entry.id   41b0107a3061eb992c22f8f95906924b
#
_cell.length_a   1.000
_cell.length_b   1.000
_cell.length_c   1.000
_cell.angle_alpha   90.00
_cell.angle_beta   90.00
_cell.angle_gamma   90.00
#
_symmetry.space_group_name_H-M   'P 1'
#
loop_
_entity.id
_entity.type
_entity.pdbx_description
1 polymer ?
#
loop_
_entity_poly.entity_id
_entity_poly.type
_entity_poly.pdbx_seq_one_letter_code
_entity_poly.pdbx_strand_id
1 'polypeptide(L)'
;MISLLYEEGGYRESIKSRIQEMIEFVSIDKLQNIVKEVLTEESITTNQYSMMNIVLHYAISIVRIQQGNTLIETQKTLIRKHSKEYEISKKIAKILSEEYQIHFSEAETKQLGLLYVGLQNEQSANANHGELDQFVDKKIIEALKSVLANVEETYLIDLQNEQLFIKLAIHVQSLYYRSRYKAYTRNLSLLDIKTSYPVTFDIAVYISSLLQEKLAIDFNEDEISFIALHIGSFLESENRDYIRLEIGLLIEDYHDLRTNMLKKLRARFENEATIKLIENEDSEENFDIILTTNRDIALEKAGSIFIHPLLTTKDIKKISNRIQTKKKILENHLRGQQIDRYIVRSLYANQIDPSELTPAKIREQMISKMEKQTFVTPEFKEKVEKRERMAPTSFPSGIAIPHSIKNDALQSGVSIMTLQEPIYWNDVKIKIIALVAISKKDATEFNDFFEKFVEIVSEPINTKRLSMAESFEEFIQKLKMMMEESE
;
A
#
# COMPACT_ATOMS: atom_id res chain seq x y z
N MET A 1 24.24 8.27 7.16
CA MET A 1 23.80 9.58 6.68
C MET A 1 22.49 9.46 5.90
N ILE A 2 22.42 8.71 4.79
CA ILE A 2 21.16 8.54 4.02
C ILE A 2 20.05 7.93 4.89
N SER A 3 20.30 6.92 5.73
CA SER A 3 19.29 6.32 6.61
C SER A 3 18.73 7.32 7.66
N LEU A 4 19.58 8.16 8.23
CA LEU A 4 19.15 9.18 9.20
C LEU A 4 18.25 10.27 8.60
N LEU A 5 18.39 10.56 7.31
CA LEU A 5 17.54 11.54 6.61
C LEU A 5 16.12 11.01 6.35
N TYR A 6 15.95 9.69 6.38
CA TYR A 6 14.68 9.02 6.09
C TYR A 6 13.91 8.57 7.35
N GLU A 7 14.57 8.48 8.51
CA GLU A 7 13.93 8.02 9.77
C GLU A 7 13.02 9.08 10.44
N GLU A 8 13.16 10.37 10.09
CA GLU A 8 12.32 11.43 10.64
C GLU A 8 11.31 11.90 9.59
N GLY A 9 10.22 11.15 9.42
CA GLY A 9 9.17 11.40 8.43
C GLY A 9 8.70 12.85 8.33
N GLY A 10 8.82 13.42 7.13
CA GLY A 10 8.32 14.75 6.82
C GLY A 10 8.35 15.04 5.32
N TYR A 11 7.32 15.69 4.82
CA TYR A 11 7.02 16.15 3.47
C TYR A 11 8.23 16.40 2.54
N ARG A 12 8.07 16.07 1.24
CA ARG A 12 9.08 16.09 0.15
C ARG A 12 9.95 17.35 0.09
N GLU A 13 9.42 18.55 0.40
CA GLU A 13 10.20 19.79 0.46
C GLU A 13 11.15 19.83 1.67
N SER A 14 10.77 19.18 2.78
CA SER A 14 11.61 19.14 3.97
C SER A 14 12.84 18.23 3.82
N ILE A 15 12.73 17.13 3.07
CA ILE A 15 13.87 16.24 2.81
C ILE A 15 14.89 16.94 1.90
N LYS A 16 14.41 17.57 0.84
CA LYS A 16 15.26 18.32 -0.09
C LYS A 16 15.96 19.50 0.60
N SER A 17 15.26 20.26 1.45
CA SER A 17 15.84 21.37 2.20
C SER A 17 16.82 20.89 3.27
N ARG A 18 16.53 19.80 3.99
CA ARG A 18 17.46 19.20 4.97
C ARG A 18 18.74 18.68 4.30
N ILE A 19 18.60 18.03 3.14
CA ILE A 19 19.76 17.58 2.36
C ILE A 19 20.56 18.79 1.91
N GLN A 20 19.90 19.83 1.41
CA GLN A 20 20.55 21.05 0.97
C GLN A 20 21.28 21.77 2.14
N GLU A 21 20.72 21.79 3.35
CA GLU A 21 21.38 22.30 4.56
C GLU A 21 22.61 21.49 4.98
N MET A 22 22.57 20.15 4.80
CA MET A 22 23.71 19.28 5.10
C MET A 22 24.81 19.32 4.04
N ILE A 23 24.49 19.79 2.83
CA ILE A 23 25.40 19.79 1.66
C ILE A 23 25.41 21.21 1.07
N GLU A 24 25.87 22.16 1.85
CA GLU A 24 25.85 23.61 1.51
C GLU A 24 26.49 23.95 0.14
N PHE A 25 27.49 23.19 -0.29
CA PHE A 25 28.26 23.47 -1.51
C PHE A 25 27.74 22.81 -2.79
N VAL A 26 26.67 21.98 -2.70
CA VAL A 26 26.16 21.21 -3.84
C VAL A 26 24.69 21.53 -4.07
N SER A 27 24.37 22.15 -5.20
CA SER A 27 22.98 22.42 -5.57
C SER A 27 22.28 21.16 -6.06
N ILE A 28 21.30 20.68 -5.30
CA ILE A 28 20.49 19.50 -5.65
C ILE A 28 19.73 19.70 -6.96
N ASP A 29 19.18 20.91 -7.19
CA ASP A 29 18.47 21.24 -8.44
C ASP A 29 19.40 21.21 -9.64
N LYS A 30 20.61 21.71 -9.52
CA LYS A 30 21.59 21.67 -10.60
C LYS A 30 22.00 20.24 -10.93
N LEU A 31 22.26 19.41 -9.91
CA LEU A 31 22.54 18.00 -10.08
C LEU A 31 21.40 17.27 -10.78
N GLN A 32 20.16 17.51 -10.33
CA GLN A 32 18.97 16.89 -10.92
C GLN A 32 18.83 17.25 -12.41
N ASN A 33 19.09 18.49 -12.78
CA ASN A 33 19.04 18.94 -14.17
C ASN A 33 20.12 18.24 -15.03
N ILE A 34 21.37 18.20 -14.55
CA ILE A 34 22.47 17.51 -15.24
C ILE A 34 22.18 16.03 -15.46
N VAL A 35 21.72 15.35 -14.40
CA VAL A 35 21.35 13.92 -14.50
C VAL A 35 20.19 13.72 -15.48
N LYS A 36 19.16 14.58 -15.42
CA LYS A 36 17.99 14.50 -16.31
C LYS A 36 18.38 14.72 -17.77
N GLU A 37 19.21 15.70 -18.06
CA GLU A 37 19.70 15.97 -19.43
C GLU A 37 20.42 14.75 -20.01
N VAL A 38 21.37 14.17 -19.29
CA VAL A 38 22.12 13.00 -19.76
C VAL A 38 21.22 11.78 -19.94
N LEU A 39 20.28 11.54 -19.02
CA LEU A 39 19.33 10.43 -19.15
C LEU A 39 18.41 10.62 -20.37
N THR A 40 17.97 11.84 -20.63
CA THR A 40 17.15 12.16 -21.82
C THR A 40 17.92 11.92 -23.12
N GLU A 41 19.21 12.33 -23.19
CA GLU A 41 20.08 12.05 -24.33
C GLU A 41 20.23 10.53 -24.59
N GLU A 42 20.28 9.73 -23.54
CA GLU A 42 20.39 8.26 -23.62
C GLU A 42 19.02 7.56 -23.77
N SER A 43 17.93 8.31 -23.95
CA SER A 43 16.54 7.82 -24.03
C SER A 43 16.17 6.92 -22.84
N ILE A 44 16.57 7.33 -21.64
CA ILE A 44 16.27 6.63 -20.39
C ILE A 44 15.25 7.39 -19.59
N THR A 45 14.17 6.73 -19.24
CA THR A 45 13.17 7.23 -18.30
C THR A 45 13.45 6.75 -16.88
N THR A 46 13.17 7.59 -15.91
CA THR A 46 13.30 7.26 -14.49
C THR A 46 12.16 7.89 -13.70
N ASN A 47 11.70 7.21 -12.66
CA ASN A 47 10.73 7.76 -11.74
C ASN A 47 11.41 8.74 -10.76
N GLN A 48 10.61 9.51 -10.05
CA GLN A 48 11.08 10.55 -9.14
C GLN A 48 11.95 9.99 -8.00
N TYR A 49 11.68 8.77 -7.52
CA TYR A 49 12.44 8.12 -6.44
C TYR A 49 13.84 7.73 -6.92
N SER A 50 13.94 7.06 -8.07
CA SER A 50 15.23 6.71 -8.66
C SER A 50 16.05 7.94 -9.03
N MET A 51 15.41 9.00 -9.56
CA MET A 51 16.07 10.28 -9.83
C MET A 51 16.66 10.88 -8.56
N MET A 52 15.90 10.96 -7.47
CA MET A 52 16.39 11.51 -6.21
C MET A 52 17.52 10.67 -5.63
N ASN A 53 17.41 9.34 -5.69
CA ASN A 53 18.47 8.43 -5.25
C ASN A 53 19.78 8.66 -6.03
N ILE A 54 19.73 8.79 -7.35
CA ILE A 54 20.89 9.10 -8.21
C ILE A 54 21.52 10.43 -7.78
N VAL A 55 20.71 11.48 -7.68
CA VAL A 55 21.15 12.84 -7.32
C VAL A 55 21.86 12.84 -5.96
N LEU A 56 21.29 12.15 -4.95
CA LEU A 56 21.88 12.04 -3.62
C LEU A 56 23.23 11.34 -3.61
N HIS A 57 23.37 10.26 -4.35
CA HIS A 57 24.64 9.54 -4.45
C HIS A 57 25.75 10.40 -5.09
N TYR A 58 25.43 11.16 -6.13
CA TYR A 58 26.37 12.11 -6.70
C TYR A 58 26.72 13.23 -5.72
N ALA A 59 25.73 13.81 -5.04
CA ALA A 59 25.96 14.85 -4.06
C ALA A 59 26.90 14.40 -2.93
N ILE A 60 26.64 13.21 -2.37
CA ILE A 60 27.49 12.60 -1.33
C ILE A 60 28.90 12.32 -1.89
N SER A 61 29.00 11.80 -3.11
CA SER A 61 30.31 11.54 -3.74
C SER A 61 31.11 12.82 -3.94
N ILE A 62 30.48 13.91 -4.39
CA ILE A 62 31.13 15.22 -4.55
C ILE A 62 31.71 15.69 -3.20
N VAL A 63 30.90 15.72 -2.15
CA VAL A 63 31.35 16.16 -0.80
C VAL A 63 32.49 15.29 -0.29
N ARG A 64 32.38 13.98 -0.43
CA ARG A 64 33.38 13.01 0.01
C ARG A 64 34.73 13.21 -0.72
N ILE A 65 34.69 13.39 -2.05
CA ILE A 65 35.87 13.64 -2.87
C ILE A 65 36.53 14.95 -2.51
N GLN A 66 35.76 16.02 -2.29
CA GLN A 66 36.29 17.33 -1.83
C GLN A 66 36.98 17.23 -0.47
N GLN A 67 36.53 16.31 0.40
CA GLN A 67 37.18 16.03 1.69
C GLN A 67 38.39 15.08 1.56
N GLY A 68 38.80 14.71 0.36
CA GLY A 68 39.95 13.83 0.12
C GLY A 68 39.65 12.35 0.32
N ASN A 69 38.40 11.97 0.57
CA ASN A 69 37.98 10.59 0.80
C ASN A 69 37.53 9.94 -0.52
N THR A 70 38.47 9.47 -1.35
CA THR A 70 38.17 8.78 -2.61
C THR A 70 38.04 7.28 -2.42
N LEU A 71 37.21 6.63 -3.24
CA LEU A 71 37.09 5.17 -3.27
C LEU A 71 38.34 4.55 -3.89
N ILE A 72 38.90 3.56 -3.21
CA ILE A 72 39.98 2.72 -3.73
C ILE A 72 39.37 1.54 -4.45
N GLU A 73 39.94 1.13 -5.57
CA GLU A 73 39.45 0.01 -6.35
C GLU A 73 39.54 -1.29 -5.54
N THR A 74 38.37 -1.75 -5.03
CA THR A 74 38.26 -3.09 -4.47
C THR A 74 37.90 -4.05 -5.60
N GLN A 75 38.52 -5.23 -5.63
CA GLN A 75 38.42 -6.25 -6.72
C GLN A 75 37.00 -6.78 -7.05
N LYS A 76 35.93 -6.20 -6.50
CA LYS A 76 34.54 -6.66 -6.63
C LYS A 76 33.59 -5.64 -7.26
N THR A 77 34.08 -4.73 -8.10
CA THR A 77 33.13 -3.88 -8.86
C THR A 77 32.43 -4.71 -9.94
N LEU A 78 31.12 -4.89 -9.76
CA LEU A 78 30.26 -5.76 -10.59
C LEU A 78 29.99 -5.19 -11.99
N ILE A 79 30.18 -3.89 -12.19
CA ILE A 79 29.96 -3.22 -13.49
C ILE A 79 31.18 -3.38 -14.38
N ARG A 80 30.94 -3.87 -15.59
CA ARG A 80 31.99 -3.99 -16.63
C ARG A 80 32.32 -2.60 -17.18
N LYS A 81 33.61 -2.32 -17.36
CA LYS A 81 34.10 -1.18 -18.12
C LYS A 81 33.48 -1.25 -19.53
N HIS A 82 32.92 -0.12 -20.01
CA HIS A 82 32.20 -0.02 -21.30
C HIS A 82 30.77 -0.62 -21.30
N SER A 83 30.18 -0.95 -20.16
CA SER A 83 28.73 -1.16 -20.13
C SER A 83 27.99 0.17 -20.34
N LYS A 84 26.70 0.11 -20.74
CA LYS A 84 25.87 1.32 -20.91
C LYS A 84 25.80 2.14 -19.63
N GLU A 85 25.61 1.47 -18.50
CA GLU A 85 25.54 2.07 -17.16
C GLU A 85 26.83 2.80 -16.78
N TYR A 86 27.99 2.19 -17.12
CA TYR A 86 29.30 2.81 -16.90
C TYR A 86 29.47 4.07 -17.76
N GLU A 87 29.13 4.02 -19.06
CA GLU A 87 29.27 5.18 -19.93
C GLU A 87 28.35 6.33 -19.55
N ILE A 88 27.11 6.06 -19.08
CA ILE A 88 26.21 7.09 -18.52
C ILE A 88 26.85 7.74 -17.30
N SER A 89 27.28 6.92 -16.34
CA SER A 89 27.94 7.43 -15.12
C SER A 89 29.17 8.26 -15.45
N LYS A 90 29.96 7.83 -16.43
CA LYS A 90 31.15 8.55 -16.87
C LYS A 90 30.84 9.89 -17.51
N LYS A 91 29.78 10.00 -18.33
CA LYS A 91 29.32 11.29 -18.88
C LYS A 91 28.96 12.25 -17.78
N ILE A 92 28.15 11.81 -16.81
CA ILE A 92 27.75 12.66 -15.68
C ILE A 92 28.95 13.02 -14.80
N ALA A 93 29.80 12.05 -14.47
CA ALA A 93 31.02 12.30 -13.69
C ALA A 93 31.95 13.32 -14.36
N LYS A 94 32.06 13.31 -15.69
CA LYS A 94 32.83 14.30 -16.42
C LYS A 94 32.27 15.72 -16.27
N ILE A 95 30.96 15.91 -16.47
CA ILE A 95 30.29 17.20 -16.31
C ILE A 95 30.47 17.73 -14.88
N LEU A 96 30.28 16.85 -13.88
CA LEU A 96 30.41 17.21 -12.48
C LEU A 96 31.85 17.47 -12.05
N SER A 97 32.83 16.78 -12.66
CA SER A 97 34.25 17.04 -12.45
C SER A 97 34.64 18.48 -12.87
N GLU A 98 34.15 18.92 -14.01
CA GLU A 98 34.36 20.27 -14.54
C GLU A 98 33.63 21.33 -13.67
N GLU A 99 32.41 21.06 -13.27
CA GLU A 99 31.58 21.97 -12.48
C GLU A 99 32.09 22.21 -11.06
N TYR A 100 32.46 21.12 -10.34
CA TYR A 100 32.86 21.16 -8.93
C TYR A 100 34.38 21.11 -8.72
N GLN A 101 35.18 21.16 -9.80
CA GLN A 101 36.65 21.10 -9.77
C GLN A 101 37.20 19.91 -8.95
N ILE A 102 36.60 18.72 -9.19
CA ILE A 102 36.96 17.45 -8.54
C ILE A 102 37.27 16.38 -9.59
N HIS A 103 37.83 15.25 -9.14
CA HIS A 103 38.12 14.12 -10.01
C HIS A 103 37.41 12.86 -9.51
N PHE A 104 36.48 12.33 -10.30
CA PHE A 104 35.89 11.02 -10.05
C PHE A 104 36.85 9.94 -10.51
N SER A 105 37.27 9.05 -9.62
CA SER A 105 38.07 7.88 -9.95
C SER A 105 37.26 6.88 -10.79
N GLU A 106 37.98 5.93 -11.45
CA GLU A 106 37.31 4.83 -12.17
C GLU A 106 36.45 3.98 -11.19
N ALA A 107 36.93 3.77 -9.98
CA ALA A 107 36.19 3.03 -8.95
C ALA A 107 34.86 3.73 -8.58
N GLU A 108 34.89 5.05 -8.44
CA GLU A 108 33.67 5.84 -8.16
C GLU A 108 32.72 5.84 -9.33
N THR A 109 33.21 6.01 -10.55
CA THR A 109 32.39 5.96 -11.77
C THR A 109 31.71 4.60 -11.92
N LYS A 110 32.42 3.50 -11.65
CA LYS A 110 31.82 2.14 -11.64
C LYS A 110 30.76 1.99 -10.54
N GLN A 111 31.04 2.51 -9.33
CA GLN A 111 30.08 2.44 -8.22
C GLN A 111 28.80 3.23 -8.52
N LEU A 112 28.93 4.42 -9.07
CA LEU A 112 27.81 5.26 -9.49
C LEU A 112 27.06 4.67 -10.67
N GLY A 113 27.75 3.91 -11.55
CA GLY A 113 27.12 3.15 -12.63
C GLY A 113 26.07 2.15 -12.16
N LEU A 114 26.20 1.61 -10.92
CA LEU A 114 25.18 0.73 -10.33
C LEU A 114 23.81 1.38 -10.21
N LEU A 115 23.74 2.70 -10.10
CA LEU A 115 22.48 3.45 -9.98
C LEU A 115 21.64 3.41 -11.27
N TYR A 116 22.24 3.07 -12.39
CA TYR A 116 21.58 3.01 -13.70
C TYR A 116 21.17 1.58 -14.09
N VAL A 117 21.58 0.59 -13.28
CA VAL A 117 21.21 -0.80 -13.54
C VAL A 117 19.69 -0.98 -13.44
N GLY A 118 19.10 -1.41 -14.52
CA GLY A 118 17.66 -1.66 -14.59
C GLY A 118 16.80 -0.41 -14.80
N LEU A 119 17.38 0.76 -15.13
CA LEU A 119 16.57 1.88 -15.62
C LEU A 119 16.01 1.57 -17.01
N GLN A 120 14.78 2.02 -17.25
CA GLN A 120 14.02 1.71 -18.46
C GLN A 120 14.38 2.66 -19.61
N ASN A 121 14.36 2.15 -20.84
CA ASN A 121 14.34 2.99 -22.03
C ASN A 121 12.93 3.51 -22.29
N GLU A 122 12.78 4.69 -22.90
CA GLU A 122 11.47 5.25 -23.29
C GLU A 122 10.65 4.29 -24.16
N GLN A 123 11.30 3.53 -25.03
CA GLN A 123 10.65 2.52 -25.87
C GLN A 123 10.05 1.38 -25.07
N SER A 124 10.71 0.94 -23.99
CA SER A 124 10.18 -0.11 -23.12
C SER A 124 8.99 0.36 -22.28
N ALA A 125 8.97 1.63 -21.89
CA ALA A 125 7.86 2.20 -21.12
C ALA A 125 6.53 2.28 -21.92
N ASN A 126 6.61 2.32 -23.25
CA ASN A 126 5.48 2.37 -24.19
C ASN A 126 5.27 1.06 -24.97
N ALA A 127 5.92 -0.04 -24.57
CA ALA A 127 5.85 -1.32 -25.26
C ALA A 127 4.42 -1.89 -25.25
N ASN A 128 4.01 -2.48 -26.39
CA ASN A 128 2.80 -3.29 -26.50
C ASN A 128 3.13 -4.76 -26.28
N HIS A 129 2.12 -5.61 -26.06
CA HIS A 129 2.32 -7.04 -25.78
C HIS A 129 3.17 -7.74 -26.84
N GLY A 130 3.02 -7.39 -28.14
CA GLY A 130 3.80 -7.97 -29.24
C GLY A 130 5.28 -7.57 -29.27
N GLU A 131 5.67 -6.55 -28.50
CA GLU A 131 7.05 -6.04 -28.43
C GLU A 131 7.73 -6.40 -27.10
N LEU A 132 7.00 -6.97 -26.15
CA LEU A 132 7.48 -7.24 -24.79
C LEU A 132 8.72 -8.16 -24.80
N ASP A 133 8.76 -9.15 -25.70
CA ASP A 133 9.90 -10.08 -25.86
C ASP A 133 11.21 -9.37 -26.27
N GLN A 134 11.14 -8.14 -26.77
CA GLN A 134 12.34 -7.35 -27.12
C GLN A 134 12.97 -6.69 -25.89
N PHE A 135 12.18 -6.46 -24.83
CA PHE A 135 12.59 -5.70 -23.64
C PHE A 135 12.70 -6.55 -22.38
N VAL A 136 12.02 -7.71 -22.35
CA VAL A 136 11.92 -8.56 -21.15
C VAL A 136 12.35 -9.98 -21.49
N ASP A 137 13.24 -10.55 -20.68
CA ASP A 137 13.68 -11.93 -20.82
C ASP A 137 12.49 -12.90 -20.75
N LYS A 138 12.42 -13.85 -21.67
CA LYS A 138 11.35 -14.84 -21.76
C LYS A 138 11.10 -15.58 -20.45
N LYS A 139 12.17 -15.92 -19.70
CA LYS A 139 12.07 -16.56 -18.38
C LYS A 139 11.31 -15.71 -17.35
N ILE A 140 11.43 -14.37 -17.42
CA ILE A 140 10.73 -13.44 -16.52
C ILE A 140 9.27 -13.36 -16.90
N ILE A 141 8.96 -13.31 -18.20
CA ILE A 141 7.58 -13.35 -18.70
C ILE A 141 6.88 -14.63 -18.25
N GLU A 142 7.52 -15.80 -18.41
CA GLU A 142 6.96 -17.09 -17.98
C GLU A 142 6.80 -17.18 -16.46
N ALA A 143 7.81 -16.71 -15.70
CA ALA A 143 7.74 -16.67 -14.26
C ALA A 143 6.59 -15.78 -13.77
N LEU A 144 6.47 -14.57 -14.32
CA LEU A 144 5.43 -13.62 -13.93
C LEU A 144 4.01 -14.12 -14.27
N LYS A 145 3.80 -14.70 -15.46
CA LYS A 145 2.51 -15.35 -15.81
C LYS A 145 2.10 -16.40 -14.78
N SER A 146 3.03 -17.29 -14.44
CA SER A 146 2.77 -18.34 -13.44
C SER A 146 2.54 -17.77 -12.05
N VAL A 147 3.24 -16.69 -11.67
CA VAL A 147 3.07 -16.03 -10.37
C VAL A 147 1.70 -15.37 -10.26
N LEU A 148 1.30 -14.57 -11.26
CA LEU A 148 0.01 -13.89 -11.22
C LEU A 148 -1.15 -14.89 -11.16
N ALA A 149 -1.11 -15.98 -11.92
CA ALA A 149 -2.14 -17.05 -11.83
C ALA A 149 -2.24 -17.65 -10.42
N ASN A 150 -1.11 -17.85 -9.71
CA ASN A 150 -1.14 -18.31 -8.31
C ASN A 150 -1.73 -17.26 -7.34
N VAL A 151 -1.47 -15.98 -7.61
CA VAL A 151 -2.00 -14.87 -6.80
C VAL A 151 -3.51 -14.76 -6.97
N GLU A 152 -4.01 -14.82 -8.22
CA GLU A 152 -5.44 -14.82 -8.51
C GLU A 152 -6.17 -15.95 -7.78
N GLU A 153 -5.62 -17.16 -7.79
CA GLU A 153 -6.20 -18.30 -7.06
C GLU A 153 -6.16 -18.13 -5.55
N THR A 154 -5.10 -17.50 -5.01
CA THR A 154 -4.89 -17.38 -3.57
C THR A 154 -5.71 -16.24 -2.96
N TYR A 155 -5.74 -15.08 -3.62
CA TYR A 155 -6.40 -13.88 -3.12
C TYR A 155 -7.80 -13.65 -3.71
N LEU A 156 -8.22 -14.44 -4.70
CA LEU A 156 -9.52 -14.34 -5.40
C LEU A 156 -9.72 -12.97 -6.06
N ILE A 157 -8.65 -12.42 -6.62
CA ILE A 157 -8.63 -11.15 -7.36
C ILE A 157 -8.36 -11.42 -8.84
N ASP A 158 -8.89 -10.58 -9.72
CA ASP A 158 -8.60 -10.64 -11.16
C ASP A 158 -7.42 -9.70 -11.48
N LEU A 159 -6.31 -10.27 -11.95
CA LEU A 159 -5.11 -9.54 -12.39
C LEU A 159 -4.86 -9.70 -13.89
N GLN A 160 -5.86 -10.21 -14.66
CA GLN A 160 -5.74 -10.43 -16.11
C GLN A 160 -5.89 -9.14 -16.91
N ASN A 161 -4.98 -8.21 -16.64
CA ASN A 161 -4.92 -6.93 -17.36
C ASN A 161 -3.60 -6.82 -18.11
N GLU A 162 -3.69 -6.61 -19.42
CA GLU A 162 -2.51 -6.53 -20.31
C GLU A 162 -1.56 -5.40 -19.91
N GLN A 163 -2.07 -4.23 -19.57
CA GLN A 163 -1.25 -3.08 -19.18
C GLN A 163 -0.55 -3.30 -17.84
N LEU A 164 -1.25 -3.89 -16.86
CA LEU A 164 -0.65 -4.28 -15.59
C LEU A 164 0.48 -5.28 -15.83
N PHE A 165 0.22 -6.32 -16.64
CA PHE A 165 1.21 -7.35 -16.95
C PHE A 165 2.47 -6.75 -17.59
N ILE A 166 2.34 -5.89 -18.59
CA ILE A 166 3.46 -5.23 -19.27
C ILE A 166 4.28 -4.40 -18.29
N LYS A 167 3.62 -3.54 -17.50
CA LYS A 167 4.30 -2.68 -16.50
C LYS A 167 5.04 -3.50 -15.46
N LEU A 168 4.41 -4.57 -14.93
CA LEU A 168 5.05 -5.47 -13.97
C LEU A 168 6.22 -6.24 -14.60
N ALA A 169 6.08 -6.75 -15.82
CA ALA A 169 7.14 -7.49 -16.50
C ALA A 169 8.40 -6.63 -16.68
N ILE A 170 8.23 -5.39 -17.13
CA ILE A 170 9.32 -4.42 -17.29
C ILE A 170 9.94 -4.08 -15.91
N HIS A 171 9.10 -3.89 -14.88
CA HIS A 171 9.57 -3.63 -13.52
C HIS A 171 10.37 -4.82 -12.97
N VAL A 172 9.86 -6.05 -13.11
CA VAL A 172 10.52 -7.29 -12.66
C VAL A 172 11.83 -7.53 -13.42
N GLN A 173 11.90 -7.21 -14.71
CA GLN A 173 13.15 -7.23 -15.48
C GLN A 173 14.21 -6.32 -14.85
N SER A 174 13.83 -5.08 -14.55
CA SER A 174 14.72 -4.10 -13.91
C SER A 174 15.14 -4.57 -12.52
N LEU A 175 14.20 -5.08 -11.73
CA LEU A 175 14.40 -5.62 -10.40
C LEU A 175 15.34 -6.86 -10.43
N TYR A 176 15.17 -7.75 -11.42
CA TYR A 176 16.05 -8.91 -11.60
C TYR A 176 17.51 -8.50 -11.73
N TYR A 177 17.82 -7.46 -12.50
CA TYR A 177 19.18 -6.96 -12.62
C TYR A 177 19.65 -6.26 -11.35
N ARG A 178 18.82 -5.39 -10.73
CA ARG A 178 19.18 -4.74 -9.46
C ARG A 178 19.50 -5.75 -8.35
N SER A 179 18.70 -6.80 -8.24
CA SER A 179 18.95 -7.88 -7.28
C SER A 179 20.30 -8.54 -7.49
N ARG A 180 20.65 -8.89 -8.72
CA ARG A 180 21.95 -9.51 -9.06
C ARG A 180 23.15 -8.62 -8.72
N TYR A 181 22.99 -7.31 -8.84
CA TYR A 181 24.04 -6.34 -8.51
C TYR A 181 23.95 -5.81 -7.07
N LYS A 182 22.94 -6.24 -6.28
CA LYS A 182 22.60 -5.70 -4.95
C LYS A 182 22.43 -4.19 -4.94
N ALA A 183 21.91 -3.63 -6.03
CA ALA A 183 21.70 -2.20 -6.28
C ALA A 183 20.23 -1.82 -6.08
N TYR A 184 19.67 -2.14 -4.89
CA TYR A 184 18.28 -1.86 -4.56
C TYR A 184 17.99 -0.37 -4.45
N THR A 185 16.80 0.01 -4.89
CA THR A 185 16.32 1.39 -4.79
C THR A 185 15.48 1.54 -3.53
N ARG A 186 15.71 2.59 -2.73
CA ARG A 186 14.86 2.91 -1.59
C ARG A 186 13.52 3.47 -2.02
N ASN A 187 12.45 3.07 -1.32
CA ASN A 187 11.12 3.63 -1.47
C ASN A 187 10.72 4.41 -0.20
N LEU A 188 10.62 5.72 -0.34
CA LEU A 188 10.26 6.62 0.78
C LEU A 188 8.83 6.44 1.26
N SER A 189 7.95 5.88 0.43
CA SER A 189 6.56 5.61 0.78
C SER A 189 6.33 4.17 1.28
N LEU A 190 7.39 3.42 1.60
CA LEU A 190 7.27 2.03 2.06
C LEU A 190 6.33 1.93 3.27
N LEU A 191 6.54 2.77 4.29
CA LEU A 191 5.71 2.72 5.50
C LEU A 191 4.27 3.11 5.20
N ASP A 192 4.05 4.17 4.42
CA ASP A 192 2.71 4.63 4.04
C ASP A 192 1.95 3.55 3.27
N ILE A 193 2.62 2.86 2.32
CA ILE A 193 2.02 1.75 1.57
C ILE A 193 1.66 0.60 2.51
N LYS A 194 2.56 0.23 3.42
CA LYS A 194 2.36 -0.88 4.36
C LYS A 194 1.22 -0.61 5.35
N THR A 195 1.03 0.65 5.76
CA THR A 195 0.00 1.05 6.72
C THR A 195 -1.35 1.34 6.08
N SER A 196 -1.36 2.03 4.94
CA SER A 196 -2.61 2.46 4.27
C SER A 196 -3.18 1.41 3.31
N TYR A 197 -2.32 0.51 2.78
CA TYR A 197 -2.70 -0.53 1.81
C TYR A 197 -2.15 -1.91 2.23
N PRO A 198 -2.46 -2.41 3.43
CA PRO A 198 -1.84 -3.61 3.99
C PRO A 198 -2.12 -4.87 3.16
N VAL A 199 -3.33 -5.04 2.64
CA VAL A 199 -3.69 -6.18 1.76
C VAL A 199 -2.90 -6.12 0.45
N THR A 200 -2.82 -4.95 -0.18
CA THR A 200 -2.02 -4.74 -1.41
C THR A 200 -0.53 -5.03 -1.16
N PHE A 201 0.00 -4.57 -0.02
CA PHE A 201 1.38 -4.86 0.37
C PHE A 201 1.60 -6.36 0.57
N ASP A 202 0.66 -7.06 1.20
CA ASP A 202 0.75 -8.51 1.41
C ASP A 202 0.70 -9.31 0.10
N ILE A 203 -0.15 -8.90 -0.84
CA ILE A 203 -0.16 -9.45 -2.21
C ILE A 203 1.22 -9.27 -2.85
N ALA A 204 1.83 -8.09 -2.72
CA ALA A 204 3.16 -7.82 -3.27
C ALA A 204 4.25 -8.66 -2.59
N VAL A 205 4.16 -8.91 -1.28
CA VAL A 205 5.04 -9.84 -0.55
C VAL A 205 4.90 -11.26 -1.12
N TYR A 206 3.69 -11.71 -1.37
CA TYR A 206 3.45 -13.05 -1.95
C TYR A 206 3.99 -13.16 -3.38
N ILE A 207 3.73 -12.16 -4.25
CA ILE A 207 4.32 -12.07 -5.59
C ILE A 207 5.84 -12.16 -5.51
N SER A 208 6.45 -11.36 -4.64
CA SER A 208 7.89 -11.30 -4.45
C SER A 208 8.47 -12.65 -4.02
N SER A 209 7.80 -13.34 -3.09
CA SER A 209 8.18 -14.69 -2.66
C SER A 209 8.27 -15.68 -3.82
N LEU A 210 7.21 -15.71 -4.64
CA LEU A 210 7.15 -16.62 -5.77
C LEU A 210 8.19 -16.27 -6.86
N LEU A 211 8.42 -14.97 -7.10
CA LEU A 211 9.46 -14.51 -8.04
C LEU A 211 10.87 -14.84 -7.53
N GLN A 212 11.13 -14.68 -6.22
CA GLN A 212 12.42 -15.06 -5.62
C GLN A 212 12.71 -16.54 -5.83
N GLU A 213 11.73 -17.41 -5.59
CA GLU A 213 11.85 -18.86 -5.80
C GLU A 213 12.09 -19.21 -7.27
N LYS A 214 11.33 -18.60 -8.22
CA LYS A 214 11.42 -18.93 -9.65
C LYS A 214 12.64 -18.35 -10.37
N LEU A 215 13.09 -17.17 -9.96
CA LEU A 215 14.16 -16.42 -10.63
C LEU A 215 15.50 -16.51 -9.88
N ALA A 216 15.54 -17.13 -8.70
CA ALA A 216 16.71 -17.23 -7.81
C ALA A 216 17.34 -15.83 -7.54
N ILE A 217 16.51 -14.90 -7.07
CA ILE A 217 16.90 -13.52 -6.74
C ILE A 217 16.37 -13.16 -5.35
N ASP A 218 16.96 -12.12 -4.73
CA ASP A 218 16.51 -11.61 -3.43
C ASP A 218 15.85 -10.23 -3.60
N PHE A 219 14.83 -9.96 -2.81
CA PHE A 219 14.18 -8.65 -2.70
C PHE A 219 14.29 -8.13 -1.27
N ASN A 220 14.39 -6.81 -1.13
CA ASN A 220 14.18 -6.12 0.14
C ASN A 220 12.76 -5.53 0.19
N GLU A 221 12.36 -5.00 1.35
CA GLU A 221 11.02 -4.40 1.52
C GLU A 221 10.76 -3.21 0.59
N ASP A 222 11.79 -2.42 0.26
CA ASP A 222 11.64 -1.30 -0.67
C ASP A 222 11.20 -1.79 -2.07
N GLU A 223 11.83 -2.84 -2.58
CA GLU A 223 11.48 -3.41 -3.89
C GLU A 223 10.10 -4.09 -3.87
N ILE A 224 9.72 -4.72 -2.76
CA ILE A 224 8.37 -5.25 -2.56
C ILE A 224 7.34 -4.12 -2.62
N SER A 225 7.63 -2.99 -2.01
CA SER A 225 6.71 -1.84 -2.01
C SER A 225 6.52 -1.20 -3.39
N PHE A 226 7.50 -1.28 -4.29
CA PHE A 226 7.30 -0.86 -5.68
C PHE A 226 6.37 -1.82 -6.44
N ILE A 227 6.44 -3.14 -6.17
CA ILE A 227 5.46 -4.09 -6.70
C ILE A 227 4.06 -3.76 -6.16
N ALA A 228 3.94 -3.44 -4.86
CA ALA A 228 2.68 -3.02 -4.25
C ALA A 228 2.08 -1.78 -4.94
N LEU A 229 2.89 -0.78 -5.33
CA LEU A 229 2.41 0.38 -6.07
C LEU A 229 1.81 0.01 -7.43
N HIS A 230 2.41 -0.93 -8.16
CA HIS A 230 1.85 -1.41 -9.43
C HIS A 230 0.50 -2.12 -9.24
N ILE A 231 0.40 -3.00 -8.24
CA ILE A 231 -0.82 -3.73 -7.91
C ILE A 231 -1.89 -2.76 -7.40
N GLY A 232 -1.55 -1.88 -6.44
CA GLY A 232 -2.49 -0.92 -5.85
C GLY A 232 -3.09 0.04 -6.87
N SER A 233 -2.25 0.60 -7.75
CA SER A 233 -2.74 1.48 -8.84
C SER A 233 -3.73 0.77 -9.78
N PHE A 234 -3.58 -0.53 -9.97
CA PHE A 234 -4.52 -1.32 -10.75
C PHE A 234 -5.81 -1.59 -9.96
N LEU A 235 -5.71 -2.08 -8.72
CA LEU A 235 -6.86 -2.40 -7.88
C LEU A 235 -7.73 -1.16 -7.60
N GLU A 236 -7.15 0.01 -7.38
CA GLU A 236 -7.90 1.27 -7.24
C GLU A 236 -8.71 1.61 -8.48
N SER A 237 -8.19 1.30 -9.69
CA SER A 237 -8.93 1.54 -10.94
C SER A 237 -10.13 0.62 -11.12
N GLU A 238 -10.10 -0.57 -10.50
CA GLU A 238 -11.17 -1.58 -10.51
C GLU A 238 -12.12 -1.44 -9.31
N ASN A 239 -11.76 -0.63 -8.29
CA ASN A 239 -12.53 -0.52 -7.06
C ASN A 239 -13.91 0.09 -7.32
N ARG A 240 -14.94 -0.74 -7.21
CA ARG A 240 -16.35 -0.34 -7.24
C ARG A 240 -16.80 -0.14 -5.80
N ASP A 241 -17.43 1.01 -5.52
CA ASP A 241 -18.10 1.28 -4.25
C ASP A 241 -18.93 0.08 -3.79
N TYR A 242 -18.51 -0.60 -2.72
CA TYR A 242 -19.17 -1.80 -2.18
C TYR A 242 -20.56 -1.48 -1.61
N ILE A 243 -20.79 -0.25 -1.12
CA ILE A 243 -22.08 0.16 -0.58
C ILE A 243 -22.81 1.02 -1.60
N ARG A 244 -23.80 0.42 -2.25
CA ARG A 244 -24.70 1.10 -3.16
C ARG A 244 -26.04 1.36 -2.47
N LEU A 245 -26.38 2.63 -2.26
CA LEU A 245 -27.62 3.00 -1.57
C LEU A 245 -28.85 2.82 -2.47
N GLU A 246 -29.98 2.44 -1.89
CA GLU A 246 -31.26 2.47 -2.57
C GLU A 246 -31.96 3.81 -2.28
N ILE A 247 -32.18 4.62 -3.32
CA ILE A 247 -32.82 5.93 -3.22
C ILE A 247 -34.18 5.90 -3.88
N GLY A 248 -35.21 6.20 -3.12
CA GLY A 248 -36.58 6.36 -3.61
C GLY A 248 -36.82 7.79 -4.10
N LEU A 249 -37.43 7.96 -5.28
CA LEU A 249 -37.86 9.25 -5.81
C LEU A 249 -39.39 9.33 -5.78
N LEU A 250 -39.93 10.12 -4.86
CA LEU A 250 -41.37 10.36 -4.66
C LEU A 250 -41.73 11.76 -5.14
N ILE A 251 -42.27 11.86 -6.36
CA ILE A 251 -42.65 13.11 -6.99
C ILE A 251 -43.98 12.96 -7.70
N GLU A 252 -44.78 14.02 -7.67
CA GLU A 252 -46.02 14.11 -8.42
C GLU A 252 -45.72 14.09 -9.95
N ASP A 253 -46.57 13.42 -10.69
CA ASP A 253 -46.42 13.35 -12.12
C ASP A 253 -46.93 14.65 -12.78
N TYR A 254 -45.99 15.38 -13.35
CA TYR A 254 -46.32 16.60 -14.12
C TYR A 254 -45.54 16.56 -15.45
N HIS A 255 -46.24 16.16 -16.50
CA HIS A 255 -45.64 15.97 -17.83
C HIS A 255 -44.40 15.05 -17.76
N ASP A 256 -43.29 15.44 -18.41
CA ASP A 256 -42.05 14.66 -18.44
C ASP A 256 -41.11 14.95 -17.26
N LEU A 257 -41.54 15.70 -16.23
CA LEU A 257 -40.72 16.15 -15.12
C LEU A 257 -40.10 14.95 -14.37
N ARG A 258 -40.96 14.00 -14.03
CA ARG A 258 -40.60 12.75 -13.30
C ARG A 258 -39.52 11.96 -14.03
N THR A 259 -39.72 11.71 -15.33
CA THR A 259 -38.78 10.98 -16.18
C THR A 259 -37.45 11.70 -16.35
N ASN A 260 -37.50 13.02 -16.60
CA ASN A 260 -36.31 13.85 -16.77
C ASN A 260 -35.49 13.97 -15.49
N MET A 261 -36.15 14.11 -14.33
CA MET A 261 -35.48 14.16 -13.03
C MET A 261 -34.80 12.83 -12.69
N LEU A 262 -35.49 11.71 -12.87
CA LEU A 262 -34.93 10.38 -12.66
C LEU A 262 -33.69 10.15 -13.54
N LYS A 263 -33.75 10.52 -14.82
CA LYS A 263 -32.62 10.39 -15.75
C LYS A 263 -31.41 11.23 -15.30
N LYS A 264 -31.63 12.47 -14.86
CA LYS A 264 -30.56 13.36 -14.37
C LYS A 264 -29.93 12.85 -13.09
N LEU A 265 -30.74 12.40 -12.13
CA LEU A 265 -30.25 11.86 -10.87
C LEU A 265 -29.49 10.55 -11.08
N ARG A 266 -29.99 9.62 -11.90
CA ARG A 266 -29.29 8.38 -12.25
C ARG A 266 -27.93 8.67 -12.87
N ALA A 267 -27.88 9.52 -13.89
CA ALA A 267 -26.61 9.88 -14.54
C ALA A 267 -25.59 10.53 -13.57
N ARG A 268 -26.08 11.25 -12.56
CA ARG A 268 -25.19 11.95 -11.60
C ARG A 268 -24.67 11.05 -10.47
N PHE A 269 -25.48 10.08 -10.03
CA PHE A 269 -25.19 9.23 -8.87
C PHE A 269 -25.10 7.74 -9.24
N GLU A 270 -24.84 7.43 -10.51
CA GLU A 270 -24.79 6.06 -11.05
C GLU A 270 -23.86 5.12 -10.26
N ASN A 271 -22.72 5.63 -9.83
CA ASN A 271 -21.73 4.87 -9.07
C ASN A 271 -22.03 4.79 -7.56
N GLU A 272 -22.88 5.69 -7.04
CA GLU A 272 -23.09 5.83 -5.60
C GLU A 272 -24.42 5.22 -5.11
N ALA A 273 -25.44 5.18 -5.99
CA ALA A 273 -26.77 4.76 -5.60
C ALA A 273 -27.61 4.21 -6.76
N THR A 274 -28.55 3.33 -6.42
CA THR A 274 -29.64 2.91 -7.32
C THR A 274 -30.86 3.79 -7.06
N ILE A 275 -31.36 4.50 -8.10
CA ILE A 275 -32.50 5.40 -7.93
C ILE A 275 -33.73 4.82 -8.61
N LYS A 276 -34.81 4.62 -7.82
CA LYS A 276 -36.09 4.06 -8.27
C LYS A 276 -37.22 5.03 -7.99
N LEU A 277 -38.26 4.98 -8.81
CA LEU A 277 -39.51 5.73 -8.55
C LEU A 277 -40.31 5.00 -7.47
N ILE A 278 -40.89 5.78 -6.58
CA ILE A 278 -41.89 5.32 -5.62
C ILE A 278 -43.28 5.58 -6.22
N GLU A 279 -44.03 4.52 -6.51
CA GLU A 279 -45.36 4.60 -7.13
C GLU A 279 -46.50 4.63 -6.08
N ASN A 280 -46.27 3.96 -4.92
CA ASN A 280 -47.22 3.90 -3.81
C ASN A 280 -46.52 4.19 -2.48
N GLU A 281 -47.17 4.90 -1.59
CA GLU A 281 -46.63 5.25 -0.26
C GLU A 281 -46.26 4.02 0.60
N ASP A 282 -46.90 2.89 0.39
CA ASP A 282 -46.62 1.63 1.11
C ASP A 282 -45.29 0.94 0.70
N SER A 283 -44.61 1.41 -0.35
CA SER A 283 -43.35 0.84 -0.84
C SER A 283 -42.10 1.56 -0.35
N GLU A 284 -42.23 2.49 0.60
CA GLU A 284 -41.12 3.35 1.07
C GLU A 284 -40.15 2.68 2.04
N GLU A 285 -40.53 1.58 2.69
CA GLU A 285 -39.74 0.91 3.73
C GLU A 285 -38.40 0.33 3.25
N ASN A 286 -38.18 0.27 1.93
CA ASN A 286 -37.00 -0.34 1.33
C ASN A 286 -35.94 0.64 0.82
N PHE A 287 -36.04 1.95 1.13
CA PHE A 287 -35.11 2.96 0.66
C PHE A 287 -34.27 3.57 1.78
N ASP A 288 -32.99 3.73 1.52
CA ASP A 288 -32.04 4.39 2.45
C ASP A 288 -32.25 5.88 2.51
N ILE A 289 -32.68 6.49 1.41
CA ILE A 289 -32.97 7.93 1.27
C ILE A 289 -34.20 8.07 0.39
N ILE A 290 -35.11 8.96 0.76
CA ILE A 290 -36.26 9.35 -0.04
C ILE A 290 -36.09 10.80 -0.53
N LEU A 291 -36.14 11.01 -1.83
CA LEU A 291 -36.16 12.34 -2.45
C LEU A 291 -37.57 12.71 -2.83
N THR A 292 -38.05 13.86 -2.38
CA THR A 292 -39.42 14.30 -2.67
C THR A 292 -39.50 15.79 -3.01
N THR A 293 -40.46 16.15 -3.87
CA THR A 293 -40.81 17.56 -4.17
C THR A 293 -41.92 18.08 -3.24
N ASN A 294 -42.48 17.24 -2.37
CA ASN A 294 -43.45 17.63 -1.35
C ASN A 294 -42.74 17.97 -0.03
N ARG A 295 -42.96 19.21 0.46
CA ARG A 295 -42.32 19.70 1.70
C ARG A 295 -42.88 19.03 2.95
N ASP A 296 -44.14 18.71 2.98
CA ASP A 296 -44.78 18.12 4.12
C ASP A 296 -44.27 16.69 4.35
N ILE A 297 -44.17 15.90 3.28
CA ILE A 297 -43.56 14.57 3.33
C ILE A 297 -42.08 14.63 3.78
N ALA A 298 -41.33 15.64 3.31
CA ALA A 298 -39.95 15.80 3.69
C ALA A 298 -39.77 16.19 5.19
N LEU A 299 -40.79 16.79 5.82
CA LEU A 299 -40.78 17.14 7.24
C LEU A 299 -41.29 15.99 8.13
N GLU A 300 -42.25 15.21 7.65
CA GLU A 300 -42.88 14.15 8.43
C GLU A 300 -42.08 12.85 8.44
N LYS A 301 -41.34 12.54 7.37
CA LYS A 301 -40.66 11.27 7.22
C LYS A 301 -39.15 11.40 7.46
N ALA A 302 -38.67 10.70 8.50
CA ALA A 302 -37.22 10.61 8.78
C ALA A 302 -36.48 9.97 7.62
N GLY A 303 -35.42 10.62 7.12
CA GLY A 303 -34.66 10.15 5.97
C GLY A 303 -35.05 10.77 4.63
N SER A 304 -36.16 11.48 4.57
CA SER A 304 -36.60 12.18 3.36
C SER A 304 -35.91 13.52 3.16
N ILE A 305 -35.67 13.87 1.90
CA ILE A 305 -35.04 15.14 1.49
C ILE A 305 -35.97 15.87 0.51
N PHE A 306 -36.33 17.11 0.85
CA PHE A 306 -36.97 17.99 -0.11
C PHE A 306 -35.98 18.40 -1.22
N ILE A 307 -36.41 18.25 -2.46
CA ILE A 307 -35.71 18.70 -3.66
C ILE A 307 -36.66 19.56 -4.51
N HIS A 308 -36.13 20.51 -5.26
CA HIS A 308 -36.95 21.35 -6.12
C HIS A 308 -37.38 20.57 -7.39
N PRO A 309 -38.58 20.84 -7.93
CA PRO A 309 -39.03 20.21 -9.18
C PRO A 309 -38.07 20.37 -10.34
N LEU A 310 -37.35 21.50 -10.38
CA LEU A 310 -36.20 21.72 -11.27
C LEU A 310 -34.96 21.65 -10.40
N LEU A 311 -34.22 20.53 -10.49
CA LEU A 311 -33.02 20.29 -9.69
C LEU A 311 -32.03 21.46 -9.76
N THR A 312 -31.68 21.99 -8.59
CA THR A 312 -30.67 23.05 -8.44
C THR A 312 -29.33 22.46 -8.02
N THR A 313 -28.25 23.23 -8.17
CA THR A 313 -26.93 22.84 -7.66
C THR A 313 -26.94 22.61 -6.15
N LYS A 314 -27.79 23.36 -5.43
CA LYS A 314 -27.98 23.14 -3.96
C LYS A 314 -28.64 21.81 -3.65
N ASP A 315 -29.60 21.35 -4.47
CA ASP A 315 -30.22 20.04 -4.28
C ASP A 315 -29.20 18.92 -4.51
N ILE A 316 -28.44 19.00 -5.59
CA ILE A 316 -27.38 18.04 -5.89
C ILE A 316 -26.39 17.94 -4.74
N LYS A 317 -25.90 19.07 -4.22
CA LYS A 317 -25.00 19.09 -3.06
C LYS A 317 -25.64 18.48 -1.80
N LYS A 318 -26.92 18.78 -1.54
CA LYS A 318 -27.66 18.24 -0.42
C LYS A 318 -27.83 16.71 -0.51
N ILE A 319 -28.14 16.21 -1.71
CA ILE A 319 -28.24 14.77 -1.98
C ILE A 319 -26.88 14.11 -1.79
N SER A 320 -25.81 14.65 -2.37
CA SER A 320 -24.46 14.13 -2.23
C SER A 320 -24.03 14.02 -0.77
N ASN A 321 -24.22 15.08 0.02
CA ASN A 321 -23.90 15.07 1.45
C ASN A 321 -24.70 14.00 2.21
N ARG A 322 -25.97 13.80 1.86
CA ARG A 322 -26.81 12.78 2.52
C ARG A 322 -26.38 11.37 2.17
N ILE A 323 -26.01 11.12 0.91
CA ILE A 323 -25.42 9.85 0.45
C ILE A 323 -24.17 9.54 1.27
N GLN A 324 -23.26 10.48 1.38
CA GLN A 324 -22.02 10.30 2.15
C GLN A 324 -22.30 10.01 3.63
N THR A 325 -23.18 10.80 4.26
CA THR A 325 -23.56 10.57 5.67
C THR A 325 -24.18 9.18 5.87
N LYS A 326 -25.06 8.74 4.97
CA LYS A 326 -25.73 7.45 5.11
C LYS A 326 -24.77 6.28 4.86
N LYS A 327 -23.89 6.39 3.85
CA LYS A 327 -22.82 5.42 3.60
C LYS A 327 -21.95 5.25 4.86
N LYS A 328 -21.47 6.36 5.42
CA LYS A 328 -20.67 6.34 6.65
C LYS A 328 -21.36 5.63 7.82
N ILE A 329 -22.64 5.90 8.05
CA ILE A 329 -23.41 5.21 9.11
C ILE A 329 -23.49 3.71 8.86
N LEU A 330 -23.76 3.29 7.62
CA LEU A 330 -23.82 1.87 7.26
C LEU A 330 -22.44 1.20 7.37
N GLU A 331 -21.39 1.85 6.92
CA GLU A 331 -20.01 1.37 7.07
C GLU A 331 -19.64 1.18 8.54
N ASN A 332 -19.90 2.16 9.39
CA ASN A 332 -19.61 2.08 10.82
C ASN A 332 -20.38 0.93 11.50
N HIS A 333 -21.63 0.73 11.10
CA HIS A 333 -22.43 -0.39 11.62
C HIS A 333 -21.84 -1.76 11.19
N LEU A 334 -21.49 -1.90 9.92
CA LEU A 334 -20.84 -3.12 9.39
C LEU A 334 -19.50 -3.38 10.08
N ARG A 335 -18.67 -2.35 10.24
CA ARG A 335 -17.37 -2.44 10.92
C ARG A 335 -17.53 -2.90 12.38
N GLY A 336 -18.52 -2.38 13.09
CA GLY A 336 -18.83 -2.83 14.45
C GLY A 336 -19.18 -4.31 14.52
N GLN A 337 -19.97 -4.83 13.58
CA GLN A 337 -20.30 -6.25 13.46
C GLN A 337 -19.07 -7.09 13.08
N GLN A 338 -18.20 -6.60 12.20
CA GLN A 338 -16.97 -7.28 11.81
C GLN A 338 -15.99 -7.42 12.99
N ILE A 339 -15.86 -6.40 13.84
CA ILE A 339 -15.04 -6.50 15.07
C ILE A 339 -15.54 -7.65 15.95
N ASP A 340 -16.84 -7.73 16.24
CA ASP A 340 -17.42 -8.77 17.09
C ASP A 340 -17.28 -10.17 16.47
N ARG A 341 -17.30 -10.25 15.14
CA ARG A 341 -17.13 -11.51 14.40
C ARG A 341 -15.69 -12.00 14.40
N TYR A 342 -14.73 -11.12 14.15
CA TYR A 342 -13.35 -11.51 13.89
C TYR A 342 -12.43 -11.43 15.12
N ILE A 343 -12.78 -10.64 16.13
CA ILE A 343 -12.03 -10.54 17.38
C ILE A 343 -12.84 -11.17 18.52
N VAL A 344 -12.53 -12.40 18.88
CA VAL A 344 -13.29 -13.15 19.87
C VAL A 344 -12.55 -13.24 21.21
N ARG A 345 -13.30 -13.19 22.33
CA ARG A 345 -12.75 -13.26 23.71
C ARG A 345 -11.83 -14.45 23.91
N SER A 346 -12.15 -15.59 23.34
CA SER A 346 -11.37 -16.81 23.50
C SER A 346 -9.95 -16.74 22.91
N LEU A 347 -9.72 -15.80 21.99
CA LEU A 347 -8.40 -15.54 21.36
C LEU A 347 -7.71 -14.28 21.92
N TYR A 348 -8.26 -13.67 22.97
CA TYR A 348 -7.69 -12.50 23.63
C TYR A 348 -6.82 -12.90 24.84
N ALA A 349 -5.69 -12.23 25.01
CA ALA A 349 -4.80 -12.36 26.17
C ALA A 349 -4.37 -10.95 26.59
N ASN A 350 -4.60 -10.60 27.88
CA ASN A 350 -4.39 -9.25 28.37
C ASN A 350 -3.22 -9.14 29.31
N GLN A 351 -2.41 -8.08 29.17
CA GLN A 351 -1.35 -7.67 30.10
C GLN A 351 -0.42 -8.83 30.49
N ILE A 352 0.08 -9.56 29.47
CA ILE A 352 0.96 -10.70 29.67
C ILE A 352 2.36 -10.20 30.05
N ASP A 353 2.96 -10.83 31.08
CA ASP A 353 4.35 -10.57 31.45
C ASP A 353 5.29 -11.11 30.37
N PRO A 354 6.10 -10.26 29.73
CA PRO A 354 6.97 -10.67 28.66
C PRO A 354 8.35 -11.19 29.09
N SER A 355 8.64 -11.31 30.38
CA SER A 355 9.99 -11.56 30.92
C SER A 355 10.66 -12.81 30.35
N GLU A 356 9.89 -13.86 30.00
CA GLU A 356 10.38 -15.09 29.39
C GLU A 356 9.96 -15.30 27.94
N LEU A 357 9.37 -14.27 27.34
CA LEU A 357 8.81 -14.33 25.99
C LEU A 357 9.76 -13.76 24.93
N THR A 358 9.82 -14.46 23.81
CA THR A 358 10.42 -13.95 22.57
C THR A 358 9.35 -13.84 21.50
N PRO A 359 9.55 -13.05 20.44
CA PRO A 359 8.60 -12.98 19.31
C PRO A 359 8.18 -14.36 18.78
N ALA A 360 9.11 -15.30 18.67
CA ALA A 360 8.83 -16.66 18.21
C ALA A 360 7.95 -17.45 19.20
N LYS A 361 8.23 -17.36 20.51
CA LYS A 361 7.40 -18.01 21.55
C LYS A 361 5.98 -17.42 21.57
N ILE A 362 5.84 -16.10 21.41
CA ILE A 362 4.53 -15.45 21.37
C ILE A 362 3.73 -15.96 20.18
N ARG A 363 4.31 -15.95 18.97
CA ARG A 363 3.63 -16.50 17.77
C ARG A 363 3.21 -17.95 17.99
N GLU A 364 4.09 -18.79 18.52
CA GLU A 364 3.80 -20.19 18.81
C GLU A 364 2.62 -20.36 19.78
N GLN A 365 2.60 -19.61 20.89
CA GLN A 365 1.50 -19.66 21.86
C GLN A 365 0.17 -19.22 21.26
N MET A 366 0.17 -18.11 20.48
CA MET A 366 -1.03 -17.60 19.84
C MET A 366 -1.54 -18.56 18.76
N ILE A 367 -0.65 -19.13 17.93
CA ILE A 367 -1.01 -20.12 16.91
C ILE A 367 -1.60 -21.38 17.56
N SER A 368 -0.95 -21.90 18.60
CA SER A 368 -1.47 -23.07 19.34
C SER A 368 -2.86 -22.82 19.93
N LYS A 369 -3.15 -21.59 20.37
CA LYS A 369 -4.47 -21.20 20.85
C LYS A 369 -5.51 -21.18 19.74
N MET A 370 -5.15 -20.62 18.57
CA MET A 370 -6.02 -20.62 17.37
C MET A 370 -6.26 -22.04 16.83
N GLU A 371 -5.24 -22.90 16.84
CA GLU A 371 -5.35 -24.31 16.43
C GLU A 371 -6.31 -25.08 17.33
N LYS A 372 -6.18 -24.98 18.66
CA LYS A 372 -7.10 -25.59 19.62
C LYS A 372 -8.55 -25.17 19.44
N GLN A 373 -8.79 -24.00 18.88
CA GLN A 373 -10.13 -23.46 18.58
C GLN A 373 -10.54 -23.63 17.13
N THR A 374 -9.81 -24.43 16.37
CA THR A 374 -10.13 -24.78 14.97
C THR A 374 -10.19 -23.59 14.00
N PHE A 375 -9.43 -22.52 14.29
CA PHE A 375 -9.26 -21.40 13.34
C PHE A 375 -8.24 -21.75 12.27
N VAL A 376 -7.18 -22.49 12.65
CA VAL A 376 -6.05 -22.81 11.77
C VAL A 376 -5.65 -24.27 11.86
N THR A 377 -4.91 -24.75 10.86
CA THR A 377 -4.30 -26.09 10.84
C THR A 377 -2.86 -26.04 11.40
N PRO A 378 -2.24 -27.18 11.73
CA PRO A 378 -0.84 -27.24 12.21
C PRO A 378 0.17 -26.60 11.24
N GLU A 379 -0.08 -26.67 9.93
CA GLU A 379 0.78 -26.11 8.89
C GLU A 379 0.80 -24.57 8.88
N PHE A 380 -0.17 -23.95 9.55
CA PHE A 380 -0.29 -22.48 9.62
C PHE A 380 0.98 -21.85 10.25
N LYS A 381 1.59 -22.50 11.24
CA LYS A 381 2.83 -22.04 11.89
C LYS A 381 3.95 -21.80 10.88
N GLU A 382 4.21 -22.77 10.01
CA GLU A 382 5.28 -22.67 9.01
C GLU A 382 5.03 -21.51 8.04
N LYS A 383 3.79 -21.29 7.65
CA LYS A 383 3.39 -20.20 6.72
C LYS A 383 3.53 -18.83 7.37
N VAL A 384 3.18 -18.68 8.65
CA VAL A 384 3.40 -17.44 9.41
C VAL A 384 4.91 -17.16 9.54
N GLU A 385 5.72 -18.17 9.90
CA GLU A 385 7.16 -18.00 9.99
C GLU A 385 7.81 -17.68 8.63
N LYS A 386 7.29 -18.25 7.53
CA LYS A 386 7.73 -17.90 6.19
C LYS A 386 7.42 -16.44 5.87
N ARG A 387 6.17 -15.99 6.16
CA ARG A 387 5.74 -14.61 5.95
C ARG A 387 6.59 -13.60 6.75
N GLU A 388 6.84 -13.88 8.01
CA GLU A 388 7.61 -13.00 8.91
C GLU A 388 9.08 -12.85 8.46
N ARG A 389 9.69 -13.91 7.90
CA ARG A 389 11.06 -13.84 7.35
C ARG A 389 11.18 -13.01 6.08
N MET A 390 10.09 -12.82 5.33
CA MET A 390 10.12 -12.08 4.05
C MET A 390 10.09 -10.58 4.26
N ALA A 391 9.24 -10.12 5.16
CA ALA A 391 9.10 -8.72 5.54
C ALA A 391 8.54 -8.65 6.96
N PRO A 392 9.15 -7.90 7.88
CA PRO A 392 8.66 -7.76 9.25
C PRO A 392 7.21 -7.30 9.29
N THR A 393 6.42 -7.91 10.17
CA THR A 393 5.01 -7.53 10.40
C THR A 393 4.87 -6.54 11.55
N SER A 394 5.98 -6.00 12.06
CA SER A 394 6.01 -4.97 13.10
C SER A 394 5.83 -3.56 12.51
N PHE A 395 5.15 -2.70 13.28
CA PHE A 395 4.89 -1.31 12.94
C PHE A 395 5.46 -0.38 14.01
N PRO A 396 5.99 0.81 13.62
CA PRO A 396 6.53 1.80 14.57
C PRO A 396 5.53 2.27 15.62
N SER A 397 4.23 2.09 15.40
CA SER A 397 3.16 2.38 16.35
C SER A 397 3.18 1.51 17.61
N GLY A 398 3.95 0.41 17.63
CA GLY A 398 4.07 -0.50 18.77
C GLY A 398 3.18 -1.74 18.66
N ILE A 399 2.73 -2.10 17.47
CA ILE A 399 1.99 -3.34 17.18
C ILE A 399 2.77 -4.23 16.21
N ALA A 400 2.63 -5.56 16.39
CA ALA A 400 3.01 -6.56 15.38
C ALA A 400 1.75 -7.29 14.89
N ILE A 401 1.65 -7.53 13.58
CA ILE A 401 0.49 -8.16 12.95
C ILE A 401 0.95 -9.40 12.14
N PRO A 402 1.47 -10.46 12.81
CA PRO A 402 1.87 -11.67 12.13
C PRO A 402 0.65 -12.37 11.52
N HIS A 403 0.82 -12.90 10.29
CA HIS A 403 -0.23 -13.61 9.55
C HIS A 403 0.39 -14.63 8.58
N SER A 404 -0.44 -15.53 8.06
CA SER A 404 0.00 -16.50 7.04
C SER A 404 0.19 -15.82 5.69
N ILE A 405 1.12 -16.35 4.89
CA ILE A 405 1.33 -15.89 3.50
C ILE A 405 0.18 -16.29 2.55
N LYS A 406 -0.77 -17.09 3.00
CA LYS A 406 -1.91 -17.57 2.20
C LYS A 406 -3.21 -17.47 2.98
N ASN A 407 -4.30 -17.21 2.27
CA ASN A 407 -5.66 -17.18 2.83
C ASN A 407 -6.24 -18.60 2.95
N ASP A 408 -5.60 -19.47 3.72
CA ASP A 408 -5.94 -20.88 3.83
C ASP A 408 -6.26 -21.33 5.27
N ALA A 409 -6.60 -20.40 6.14
CA ALA A 409 -7.14 -20.71 7.45
C ALA A 409 -8.52 -21.38 7.36
N LEU A 410 -8.91 -22.11 8.38
CA LEU A 410 -10.22 -22.76 8.46
C LEU A 410 -11.33 -21.73 8.71
N GLN A 411 -11.02 -20.70 9.49
CA GLN A 411 -11.90 -19.58 9.83
C GLN A 411 -11.07 -18.28 9.88
N SER A 412 -11.65 -17.16 9.43
CA SER A 412 -11.03 -15.86 9.62
C SER A 412 -11.16 -15.40 11.06
N GLY A 413 -10.10 -14.78 11.59
CA GLY A 413 -10.11 -14.24 12.94
C GLY A 413 -8.77 -13.64 13.36
N VAL A 414 -8.82 -12.83 14.42
CA VAL A 414 -7.66 -12.15 14.98
C VAL A 414 -7.48 -12.55 16.45
N SER A 415 -6.31 -13.11 16.75
CA SER A 415 -5.90 -13.34 18.13
C SER A 415 -5.10 -12.14 18.62
N ILE A 416 -5.51 -11.54 19.74
CA ILE A 416 -4.88 -10.36 20.32
C ILE A 416 -4.15 -10.72 21.59
N MET A 417 -2.91 -10.22 21.72
CA MET A 417 -2.13 -10.26 22.97
C MET A 417 -1.60 -8.87 23.30
N THR A 418 -1.89 -8.36 24.50
CA THR A 418 -1.27 -7.16 25.04
C THR A 418 -0.22 -7.52 26.08
N LEU A 419 0.87 -6.77 26.15
CA LEU A 419 1.99 -7.01 27.06
C LEU A 419 2.03 -5.95 28.15
N GLN A 420 2.49 -6.32 29.36
CA GLN A 420 2.74 -5.37 30.45
C GLN A 420 3.83 -4.38 30.07
N GLU A 421 4.97 -4.90 29.56
CA GLU A 421 6.10 -4.13 29.08
C GLU A 421 6.37 -4.46 27.61
N PRO A 422 6.89 -3.48 26.82
CA PRO A 422 7.17 -3.73 25.42
C PRO A 422 8.39 -4.64 25.23
N ILE A 423 8.35 -5.50 24.19
CA ILE A 423 9.48 -6.30 23.75
C ILE A 423 10.02 -5.82 22.40
N TYR A 424 11.26 -6.17 22.07
CA TYR A 424 11.78 -5.95 20.73
C TYR A 424 11.29 -7.04 19.78
N TRP A 425 10.65 -6.60 18.70
CA TRP A 425 10.22 -7.42 17.56
C TRP A 425 10.97 -6.91 16.33
N ASN A 426 12.03 -7.58 15.95
CA ASN A 426 13.09 -7.00 15.12
C ASN A 426 13.61 -5.71 15.77
N ASP A 427 13.60 -4.58 15.07
CA ASP A 427 14.12 -3.31 15.57
C ASP A 427 13.05 -2.41 16.22
N VAL A 428 11.81 -2.90 16.37
CA VAL A 428 10.66 -2.13 16.87
C VAL A 428 10.22 -2.60 18.25
N LYS A 429 9.90 -1.68 19.16
CA LYS A 429 9.31 -1.99 20.47
C LYS A 429 7.81 -2.22 20.31
N ILE A 430 7.34 -3.43 20.62
CA ILE A 430 5.96 -3.88 20.45
C ILE A 430 5.30 -4.11 21.79
N LYS A 431 4.07 -3.64 21.95
CA LYS A 431 3.22 -3.83 23.14
C LYS A 431 1.92 -4.56 22.84
N ILE A 432 1.51 -4.62 21.57
CA ILE A 432 0.33 -5.36 21.10
C ILE A 432 0.75 -6.30 19.98
N ILE A 433 0.25 -7.52 20.03
CA ILE A 433 0.39 -8.50 18.94
C ILE A 433 -1.01 -8.90 18.48
N ALA A 434 -1.25 -8.81 17.17
CA ALA A 434 -2.48 -9.23 16.51
C ALA A 434 -2.15 -10.32 15.48
N LEU A 435 -2.26 -11.59 15.87
CA LEU A 435 -2.06 -12.71 14.95
C LEU A 435 -3.33 -12.93 14.12
N VAL A 436 -3.20 -12.82 12.80
CA VAL A 436 -4.32 -12.85 11.85
C VAL A 436 -4.36 -14.17 11.10
N ALA A 437 -5.54 -14.76 11.03
CA ALA A 437 -5.88 -15.91 10.18
C ALA A 437 -6.96 -15.51 9.18
N ILE A 438 -6.75 -15.82 7.89
CA ILE A 438 -7.67 -15.46 6.80
C ILE A 438 -8.12 -16.72 6.08
N SER A 439 -9.43 -16.92 6.00
CA SER A 439 -10.07 -18.02 5.27
C SER A 439 -10.52 -17.55 3.89
N LYS A 440 -10.35 -18.37 2.85
CA LYS A 440 -10.88 -18.10 1.51
C LYS A 440 -12.40 -17.88 1.47
N LYS A 441 -13.13 -18.39 2.48
CA LYS A 441 -14.60 -18.32 2.50
C LYS A 441 -15.15 -16.91 2.64
N ASP A 442 -14.45 -16.06 3.38
CA ASP A 442 -14.84 -14.69 3.69
C ASP A 442 -13.66 -13.69 3.53
N ALA A 443 -12.69 -14.03 2.67
CA ALA A 443 -11.48 -13.24 2.49
C ALA A 443 -11.78 -11.79 2.06
N THR A 444 -12.73 -11.56 1.18
CA THR A 444 -13.09 -10.20 0.73
C THR A 444 -13.61 -9.35 1.89
N GLU A 445 -14.59 -9.86 2.65
CA GLU A 445 -15.15 -9.17 3.81
C GLU A 445 -14.11 -8.97 4.92
N PHE A 446 -13.25 -9.98 5.14
CA PHE A 446 -12.18 -9.89 6.12
C PHE A 446 -11.10 -8.88 5.71
N ASN A 447 -10.76 -8.78 4.43
CA ASN A 447 -9.77 -7.82 3.93
C ASN A 447 -10.21 -6.38 4.16
N ASP A 448 -11.49 -6.05 3.93
CA ASP A 448 -12.06 -4.73 4.22
C ASP A 448 -11.92 -4.37 5.71
N PHE A 449 -12.25 -5.33 6.60
CA PHE A 449 -12.03 -5.18 8.03
C PHE A 449 -10.53 -5.02 8.36
N PHE A 450 -9.67 -5.83 7.76
CA PHE A 450 -8.24 -5.85 8.03
C PHE A 450 -7.54 -4.56 7.63
N GLU A 451 -7.86 -3.99 6.46
CA GLU A 451 -7.33 -2.70 6.02
C GLU A 451 -7.66 -1.60 7.03
N LYS A 452 -8.92 -1.52 7.48
CA LYS A 452 -9.32 -0.52 8.45
C LYS A 452 -8.71 -0.77 9.84
N PHE A 453 -8.61 -2.03 10.25
CA PHE A 453 -7.95 -2.41 11.50
C PHE A 453 -6.48 -1.95 11.49
N VAL A 454 -5.73 -2.24 10.41
CA VAL A 454 -4.32 -1.84 10.29
C VAL A 454 -4.17 -0.32 10.27
N GLU A 455 -5.02 0.40 9.53
CA GLU A 455 -5.03 1.87 9.51
C GLU A 455 -5.12 2.44 10.94
N ILE A 456 -6.09 1.95 11.73
CA ILE A 456 -6.30 2.42 13.11
C ILE A 456 -5.11 2.11 14.01
N VAL A 457 -4.62 0.87 13.99
CA VAL A 457 -3.53 0.44 14.89
C VAL A 457 -2.15 0.88 14.41
N SER A 458 -2.04 1.43 13.22
CA SER A 458 -0.82 2.07 12.73
C SER A 458 -0.57 3.45 13.35
N GLU A 459 -1.60 4.07 13.93
CA GLU A 459 -1.48 5.32 14.67
C GLU A 459 -0.97 5.07 16.10
N PRO A 460 0.19 5.66 16.49
CA PRO A 460 0.80 5.41 17.81
C PRO A 460 -0.12 5.74 19.00
N ILE A 461 -0.96 6.78 18.86
CA ILE A 461 -1.90 7.17 19.91
C ILE A 461 -2.97 6.11 20.14
N ASN A 462 -3.47 5.49 19.08
CA ASN A 462 -4.48 4.44 19.14
C ASN A 462 -3.92 3.16 19.76
N THR A 463 -2.74 2.74 19.32
CA THR A 463 -2.05 1.56 19.85
C THR A 463 -1.76 1.73 21.34
N LYS A 464 -1.31 2.93 21.77
CA LYS A 464 -1.12 3.24 23.18
C LYS A 464 -2.44 3.13 23.98
N ARG A 465 -3.55 3.70 23.47
CA ARG A 465 -4.88 3.63 24.14
C ARG A 465 -5.37 2.18 24.23
N LEU A 466 -5.20 1.38 23.18
CA LEU A 466 -5.58 -0.03 23.15
C LEU A 466 -4.74 -0.87 24.13
N SER A 467 -3.43 -0.62 24.21
CA SER A 467 -2.52 -1.35 25.10
C SER A 467 -2.81 -1.11 26.60
N MET A 468 -3.57 -0.08 26.94
CA MET A 468 -3.99 0.26 28.31
C MET A 468 -5.36 -0.33 28.66
N ALA A 469 -5.99 -1.12 27.80
CA ALA A 469 -7.24 -1.77 28.12
C ALA A 469 -7.05 -2.81 29.23
N GLU A 470 -7.90 -2.81 30.24
CA GLU A 470 -7.84 -3.72 31.39
C GLU A 470 -8.65 -5.00 31.16
N SER A 471 -9.55 -5.01 30.17
CA SER A 471 -10.40 -6.15 29.82
C SER A 471 -10.62 -6.27 28.30
N PHE A 472 -11.14 -7.42 27.88
CA PHE A 472 -11.55 -7.65 26.49
C PHE A 472 -12.65 -6.65 26.08
N GLU A 473 -13.64 -6.42 26.94
CA GLU A 473 -14.75 -5.51 26.67
C GLU A 473 -14.27 -4.09 26.45
N GLU A 474 -13.35 -3.63 27.27
CA GLU A 474 -12.77 -2.29 27.14
C GLU A 474 -11.93 -2.16 25.87
N PHE A 475 -11.15 -3.21 25.53
CA PHE A 475 -10.37 -3.24 24.29
C PHE A 475 -11.29 -3.13 23.07
N ILE A 476 -12.36 -3.92 23.02
CA ILE A 476 -13.33 -3.93 21.91
C ILE A 476 -14.07 -2.59 21.83
N GLN A 477 -14.49 -2.03 22.97
CA GLN A 477 -15.18 -0.73 23.00
C GLN A 477 -14.27 0.39 22.47
N LYS A 478 -13.01 0.45 22.92
CA LYS A 478 -12.03 1.41 22.42
C LYS A 478 -11.80 1.26 20.91
N LEU A 479 -11.65 0.03 20.43
CA LEU A 479 -11.44 -0.24 19.01
C LEU A 479 -12.65 0.18 18.15
N LYS A 480 -13.88 -0.12 18.60
CA LYS A 480 -15.12 0.34 17.93
C LYS A 480 -15.19 1.86 17.83
N MET A 481 -14.93 2.56 18.95
CA MET A 481 -14.91 4.03 18.96
C MET A 481 -13.87 4.59 17.96
N MET A 482 -12.67 4.01 17.89
CA MET A 482 -11.65 4.45 16.95
C MET A 482 -12.05 4.20 15.48
N MET A 483 -12.76 3.08 15.21
CA MET A 483 -13.29 2.81 13.88
C MET A 483 -14.39 3.79 13.44
N GLU A 484 -15.14 4.34 14.39
CA GLU A 484 -16.15 5.36 14.13
C GLU A 484 -15.55 6.77 13.97
N GLU A 485 -14.44 7.07 14.68
CA GLU A 485 -13.76 8.37 14.68
C GLU A 485 -12.79 8.55 13.51
N SER A 486 -12.29 7.45 12.90
CA SER A 486 -11.27 7.54 11.87
C SER A 486 -11.82 8.06 10.54
N GLU A 487 -11.44 9.27 10.20
CA GLU A 487 -11.49 9.94 8.89
C GLU A 487 -10.22 10.66 8.57
#